data_b0c7c65bb571ff4219268f9ea108897f
#
_entry.id   b0c7c65bb571ff4219268f9ea108897f
#
_cell.length_a   1.000
_cell.length_b   1.000
_cell.length_c   1.000
_cell.angle_alpha   90.00
_cell.angle_beta   90.00
_cell.angle_gamma   90.00
#
_symmetry.space_group_name_H-M   'P 1'
#
loop_
_entity.id
_entity.type
_entity.pdbx_description
1 polymer ?
#
loop_
_entity_poly.entity_id
_entity_poly.type
_entity_poly.pdbx_seq_one_letter_code
_entity_poly.pdbx_strand_id
1 'polypeptide(L)'
;MLVKAALALVQFESIHPFLDGNGRLGRLLIPLILCVDGAIRSPLLYLSLYFKTHRKLYYDHLTLVRETGDWEEWISFFLKGVVETANQATETARKITTLFKTNDERLKRLGKVSRSVLRLHAYLQKQSVSDTGNAVKGSGLTLPTVIRAFEELERLGLVRETTGRERKRLYAYVAYLELLNQGTEPLKD
;
A
#
# COMPACT_ATOMS: atom_id res chain seq x y z
N MET A 1 13.79 -16.93 -9.89
CA MET A 1 13.47 -15.54 -9.55
C MET A 1 13.47 -15.29 -8.04
N LEU A 2 12.58 -15.89 -7.24
CA LEU A 2 12.51 -15.64 -5.78
C LEU A 2 13.81 -16.01 -5.06
N VAL A 3 14.38 -17.18 -5.33
CA VAL A 3 15.66 -17.61 -4.76
C VAL A 3 16.79 -16.64 -5.13
N LYS A 4 16.84 -16.16 -6.37
CA LYS A 4 17.81 -15.12 -6.79
C LYS A 4 17.72 -13.87 -5.93
N ALA A 5 16.48 -13.38 -5.66
CA ALA A 5 16.28 -12.22 -4.81
C ALA A 5 16.69 -12.49 -3.35
N ALA A 6 16.42 -13.69 -2.83
CA ALA A 6 16.86 -14.10 -1.50
C ALA A 6 18.39 -14.13 -1.36
N LEU A 7 19.09 -14.71 -2.34
CA LEU A 7 20.55 -14.76 -2.38
C LEU A 7 21.17 -13.37 -2.54
N ALA A 8 20.60 -12.55 -3.43
CA ALA A 8 21.06 -11.18 -3.65
C ALA A 8 20.97 -10.33 -2.37
N LEU A 9 19.91 -10.48 -1.59
CA LEU A 9 19.76 -9.77 -0.31
C LEU A 9 20.87 -10.13 0.68
N VAL A 10 21.12 -11.43 0.89
CA VAL A 10 22.20 -11.88 1.81
C VAL A 10 23.55 -11.37 1.35
N GLN A 11 23.83 -11.48 0.05
CA GLN A 11 25.10 -11.04 -0.50
C GLN A 11 25.28 -9.51 -0.32
N PHE A 12 24.25 -8.74 -0.59
CA PHE A 12 24.26 -7.29 -0.40
C PHE A 12 24.49 -6.91 1.07
N GLU A 13 23.77 -7.54 2.00
CA GLU A 13 23.92 -7.33 3.45
C GLU A 13 25.29 -7.78 3.97
N SER A 14 25.91 -8.78 3.33
CA SER A 14 27.25 -9.25 3.68
C SER A 14 28.36 -8.32 3.17
N ILE A 15 28.27 -7.81 1.94
CA ILE A 15 29.20 -6.84 1.37
C ILE A 15 29.13 -5.51 2.12
N HIS A 16 27.91 -5.11 2.53
CA HIS A 16 27.63 -3.88 3.28
C HIS A 16 28.29 -2.62 2.66
N PRO A 17 28.00 -2.29 1.38
CA PRO A 17 28.82 -1.38 0.60
C PRO A 17 28.71 0.11 1.00
N PHE A 18 27.71 0.49 1.82
CA PHE A 18 27.47 1.88 2.22
C PHE A 18 27.68 2.07 3.72
N LEU A 19 28.00 3.28 4.13
CA LEU A 19 28.17 3.62 5.55
C LEU A 19 26.85 3.54 6.34
N ASP A 20 25.70 3.83 5.69
CA ASP A 20 24.35 3.69 6.26
C ASP A 20 23.36 3.31 5.18
N GLY A 21 22.19 2.78 5.60
CA GLY A 21 21.06 2.48 4.73
C GLY A 21 21.14 1.15 3.99
N ASN A 22 22.14 0.30 4.23
CA ASN A 22 22.30 -0.97 3.53
C ASN A 22 21.04 -1.85 3.65
N GLY A 23 20.48 -2.00 4.86
CA GLY A 23 19.27 -2.79 5.04
C GLY A 23 18.06 -2.26 4.27
N ARG A 24 17.92 -0.94 4.12
CA ARG A 24 16.86 -0.32 3.30
C ARG A 24 17.07 -0.61 1.82
N LEU A 25 18.28 -0.44 1.33
CA LEU A 25 18.65 -0.68 -0.05
C LEU A 25 18.57 -2.17 -0.40
N GLY A 26 19.07 -3.06 0.46
CA GLY A 26 18.97 -4.50 0.28
C GLY A 26 17.51 -4.96 0.15
N ARG A 27 16.62 -4.47 1.01
CA ARG A 27 15.18 -4.78 0.91
C ARG A 27 14.51 -4.19 -0.34
N LEU A 28 14.97 -3.02 -0.83
CA LEU A 28 14.50 -2.44 -2.09
C LEU A 28 14.97 -3.24 -3.31
N LEU A 29 16.13 -3.89 -3.22
CA LEU A 29 16.66 -4.73 -4.29
C LEU A 29 15.73 -5.91 -4.63
N ILE A 30 15.00 -6.44 -3.63
CA ILE A 30 14.09 -7.57 -3.83
C ILE A 30 13.01 -7.25 -4.88
N PRO A 31 12.13 -6.25 -4.69
CA PRO A 31 11.09 -5.95 -5.66
C PRO A 31 11.67 -5.50 -7.01
N LEU A 32 12.84 -4.86 -7.05
CA LEU A 32 13.49 -4.50 -8.30
C LEU A 32 13.91 -5.75 -9.11
N ILE A 33 14.55 -6.73 -8.48
CA ILE A 33 14.91 -8.00 -9.13
C ILE A 33 13.65 -8.70 -9.65
N LEU A 34 12.60 -8.77 -8.84
CA LEU A 34 11.36 -9.44 -9.23
C LEU A 34 10.65 -8.74 -10.39
N CYS A 35 10.71 -7.40 -10.48
CA CYS A 35 10.20 -6.63 -11.62
C CYS A 35 11.04 -6.88 -12.88
N VAL A 36 12.37 -6.82 -12.79
CA VAL A 36 13.28 -7.05 -13.92
C VAL A 36 13.12 -8.47 -14.46
N ASP A 37 12.99 -9.46 -13.60
CA ASP A 37 12.78 -10.85 -13.98
C ASP A 37 11.32 -11.15 -14.43
N GLY A 38 10.42 -10.14 -14.42
CA GLY A 38 9.02 -10.28 -14.86
C GLY A 38 8.11 -11.06 -13.90
N ALA A 39 8.56 -11.33 -12.66
CA ALA A 39 7.77 -12.03 -11.65
C ALA A 39 6.61 -11.17 -11.11
N ILE A 40 6.80 -9.87 -11.03
CA ILE A 40 5.79 -8.88 -10.64
C ILE A 40 5.81 -7.70 -11.62
N ARG A 41 4.65 -7.11 -11.88
CA ARG A 41 4.53 -5.96 -12.81
C ARG A 41 4.89 -4.63 -12.15
N SER A 42 4.79 -4.54 -10.84
CA SER A 42 5.05 -3.33 -10.06
C SER A 42 5.71 -3.74 -8.75
N PRO A 43 6.58 -2.90 -8.15
CA PRO A 43 7.33 -3.25 -6.94
C PRO A 43 6.47 -3.20 -5.68
N LEU A 44 5.33 -3.92 -5.67
CA LEU A 44 4.34 -3.91 -4.61
C LEU A 44 4.55 -5.00 -3.53
N LEU A 45 5.54 -5.88 -3.70
CA LEU A 45 5.86 -6.88 -2.69
C LEU A 45 6.71 -6.26 -1.58
N TYR A 46 6.07 -5.90 -0.47
CA TYR A 46 6.71 -5.18 0.63
C TYR A 46 7.13 -6.10 1.77
N LEU A 47 8.20 -6.86 1.58
CA LEU A 47 8.75 -7.79 2.58
C LEU A 47 9.34 -7.11 3.82
N SER A 48 9.53 -5.79 3.79
CA SER A 48 10.15 -5.06 4.91
C SER A 48 9.38 -5.20 6.20
N LEU A 49 8.04 -5.28 6.15
CA LEU A 49 7.22 -5.50 7.34
C LEU A 49 7.47 -6.89 7.93
N TYR A 50 7.47 -7.93 7.09
CA TYR A 50 7.76 -9.30 7.52
C TYR A 50 9.13 -9.40 8.22
N PHE A 51 10.18 -8.86 7.62
CA PHE A 51 11.51 -8.85 8.22
C PHE A 51 11.58 -8.02 9.51
N LYS A 52 10.81 -6.94 9.60
CA LYS A 52 10.74 -6.12 10.81
C LYS A 52 10.01 -6.85 11.93
N THR A 53 8.91 -7.51 11.63
CA THR A 53 8.12 -8.31 12.59
C THR A 53 8.93 -9.51 13.10
N HIS A 54 9.74 -10.13 12.21
CA HIS A 54 10.59 -11.29 12.55
C HIS A 54 12.06 -10.87 12.66
N ARG A 55 12.33 -9.68 13.22
CA ARG A 55 13.67 -9.05 13.22
C ARG A 55 14.77 -9.96 13.74
N LYS A 56 14.53 -10.61 14.87
CA LYS A 56 15.54 -11.52 15.47
C LYS A 56 15.87 -12.67 14.51
N LEU A 57 14.88 -13.38 13.99
CA LEU A 57 15.08 -14.50 13.06
C LEU A 57 15.76 -14.03 11.77
N TYR A 58 15.42 -12.85 11.27
CA TYR A 58 16.06 -12.26 10.09
C TYR A 58 17.58 -12.15 10.26
N TYR A 59 18.04 -11.59 11.38
CA TYR A 59 19.47 -11.44 11.65
C TYR A 59 20.15 -12.77 12.00
N ASP A 60 19.47 -13.66 12.73
CA ASP A 60 19.98 -14.99 13.06
C ASP A 60 20.25 -15.79 11.77
N HIS A 61 19.33 -15.78 10.80
CA HIS A 61 19.52 -16.46 9.51
C HIS A 61 20.63 -15.81 8.65
N LEU A 62 20.75 -14.48 8.64
CA LEU A 62 21.86 -13.82 7.93
C LEU A 62 23.23 -14.21 8.54
N THR A 63 23.30 -14.32 9.87
CA THR A 63 24.52 -14.75 10.57
C THR A 63 24.82 -16.22 10.28
N LEU A 64 23.81 -17.09 10.34
CA LEU A 64 23.95 -18.50 10.06
C LEU A 64 24.52 -18.77 8.65
N VAL A 65 23.98 -18.08 7.63
CA VAL A 65 24.51 -18.18 6.27
C VAL A 65 25.99 -17.78 6.19
N ARG A 66 26.40 -16.72 6.91
CA ARG A 66 27.79 -16.23 6.91
C ARG A 66 28.74 -17.19 7.59
N GLU A 67 28.33 -17.83 8.69
CA GLU A 67 29.18 -18.66 9.54
C GLU A 67 29.23 -20.12 9.07
N THR A 68 28.09 -20.64 8.62
CA THR A 68 27.96 -22.09 8.32
C THR A 68 27.69 -22.39 6.85
N GLY A 69 27.28 -21.39 6.05
CA GLY A 69 26.82 -21.62 4.70
C GLY A 69 25.42 -22.25 4.61
N ASP A 70 24.62 -22.20 5.66
CA ASP A 70 23.26 -22.74 5.68
C ASP A 70 22.28 -21.81 4.93
N TRP A 71 22.18 -22.02 3.63
CA TRP A 71 21.28 -21.29 2.74
C TRP A 71 19.84 -21.80 2.80
N GLU A 72 19.62 -23.05 3.19
CA GLU A 72 18.28 -23.67 3.14
C GLU A 72 17.33 -23.00 4.13
N GLU A 73 17.78 -22.80 5.36
CA GLU A 73 16.99 -22.11 6.39
C GLU A 73 16.68 -20.66 6.01
N TRP A 74 17.66 -19.95 5.47
CA TRP A 74 17.44 -18.61 4.96
C TRP A 74 16.42 -18.56 3.82
N ILE A 75 16.56 -19.41 2.81
CA ILE A 75 15.63 -19.47 1.67
C ILE A 75 14.23 -19.83 2.15
N SER A 76 14.10 -20.80 3.07
CA SER A 76 12.82 -21.18 3.66
C SER A 76 12.16 -20.00 4.38
N PHE A 77 12.90 -19.28 5.22
CA PHE A 77 12.42 -18.08 5.90
C PHE A 77 11.98 -16.98 4.91
N PHE A 78 12.79 -16.70 3.89
CA PHE A 78 12.48 -15.72 2.86
C PHE A 78 11.20 -16.07 2.10
N LEU A 79 11.07 -17.33 1.65
CA LEU A 79 9.89 -17.79 0.91
C LEU A 79 8.60 -17.75 1.74
N LYS A 80 8.67 -18.09 3.04
CA LYS A 80 7.56 -17.90 3.98
C LYS A 80 7.11 -16.44 4.03
N GLY A 81 8.07 -15.53 4.11
CA GLY A 81 7.78 -14.08 4.08
C GLY A 81 7.12 -13.63 2.77
N VAL A 82 7.56 -14.16 1.63
CA VAL A 82 6.92 -13.89 0.33
C VAL A 82 5.47 -14.35 0.32
N VAL A 83 5.20 -15.58 0.77
CA VAL A 83 3.84 -16.15 0.82
C VAL A 83 2.94 -15.34 1.74
N GLU A 84 3.40 -15.01 2.95
CA GLU A 84 2.63 -14.23 3.92
C GLU A 84 2.30 -12.85 3.38
N THR A 85 3.31 -12.14 2.85
CA THR A 85 3.13 -10.80 2.28
C THR A 85 2.19 -10.80 1.06
N ALA A 86 2.31 -11.79 0.17
CA ALA A 86 1.45 -11.92 -0.99
C ALA A 86 -0.01 -12.21 -0.62
N ASN A 87 -0.23 -13.05 0.38
CA ASN A 87 -1.57 -13.33 0.90
C ASN A 87 -2.18 -12.09 1.54
N GLN A 88 -1.43 -11.35 2.36
CA GLN A 88 -1.88 -10.10 2.95
C GLN A 88 -2.25 -9.05 1.89
N ALA A 89 -1.41 -8.87 0.88
CA ALA A 89 -1.68 -7.94 -0.23
C ALA A 89 -2.95 -8.33 -1.00
N THR A 90 -3.14 -9.62 -1.27
CA THR A 90 -4.33 -10.14 -1.95
C THR A 90 -5.60 -9.90 -1.13
N GLU A 91 -5.54 -10.16 0.17
CA GLU A 91 -6.68 -9.94 1.06
C GLU A 91 -7.04 -8.45 1.17
N THR A 92 -6.04 -7.58 1.29
CA THR A 92 -6.23 -6.12 1.27
C THR A 92 -6.89 -5.66 -0.03
N ALA A 93 -6.44 -6.14 -1.18
CA ALA A 93 -7.03 -5.83 -2.47
C ALA A 93 -8.50 -6.28 -2.58
N ARG A 94 -8.84 -7.46 -2.03
CA ARG A 94 -10.22 -7.95 -1.96
C ARG A 94 -11.10 -7.04 -1.07
N LYS A 95 -10.60 -6.65 0.09
CA LYS A 95 -11.31 -5.73 1.01
C LYS A 95 -11.58 -4.38 0.36
N ILE A 96 -10.58 -3.80 -0.33
CA ILE A 96 -10.71 -2.54 -1.07
C ILE A 96 -11.76 -2.67 -2.18
N THR A 97 -11.70 -3.74 -2.97
CA THR A 97 -12.67 -3.98 -4.04
C THR A 97 -14.10 -4.12 -3.50
N THR A 98 -14.26 -4.82 -2.39
CA THR A 98 -15.54 -4.97 -1.71
C THR A 98 -16.05 -3.64 -1.16
N LEU A 99 -15.16 -2.84 -0.53
CA LEU A 99 -15.50 -1.49 -0.03
C LEU A 99 -16.03 -0.61 -1.17
N PHE A 100 -15.33 -0.57 -2.30
CA PHE A 100 -15.74 0.25 -3.44
C PHE A 100 -17.08 -0.20 -4.01
N LYS A 101 -17.28 -1.49 -4.22
CA LYS A 101 -18.53 -2.05 -4.71
C LYS A 101 -19.71 -1.75 -3.78
N THR A 102 -19.54 -1.96 -2.49
CA THR A 102 -20.57 -1.70 -1.48
C THR A 102 -20.95 -0.21 -1.47
N ASN A 103 -19.95 0.67 -1.54
CA ASN A 103 -20.21 2.10 -1.55
C ASN A 103 -20.84 2.55 -2.87
N ASP A 104 -20.44 2.02 -4.03
CA ASP A 104 -21.10 2.30 -5.30
C ASP A 104 -22.60 1.91 -5.27
N GLU A 105 -22.94 0.77 -4.67
CA GLU A 105 -24.33 0.34 -4.53
C GLU A 105 -25.14 1.28 -3.61
N ARG A 106 -24.54 1.75 -2.51
CA ARG A 106 -25.15 2.75 -1.62
C ARG A 106 -25.41 4.06 -2.36
N LEU A 107 -24.40 4.54 -3.13
CA LEU A 107 -24.46 5.82 -3.86
C LEU A 107 -25.47 5.78 -5.01
N LYS A 108 -25.66 4.64 -5.67
CA LYS A 108 -26.70 4.47 -6.73
C LYS A 108 -28.12 4.73 -6.21
N ARG A 109 -28.36 4.53 -4.91
CA ARG A 109 -29.68 4.73 -4.29
C ARG A 109 -30.00 6.19 -3.98
N LEU A 110 -29.07 7.12 -4.17
CA LEU A 110 -29.26 8.56 -3.86
C LEU A 110 -30.13 9.35 -4.85
N GLY A 111 -30.72 8.71 -5.85
CA GLY A 111 -31.59 9.37 -6.82
C GLY A 111 -30.85 10.37 -7.72
N LYS A 112 -31.36 11.61 -7.84
CA LYS A 112 -30.84 12.61 -8.79
C LYS A 112 -29.37 13.02 -8.55
N VAL A 113 -28.89 12.97 -7.31
CA VAL A 113 -27.52 13.37 -6.93
C VAL A 113 -26.51 12.25 -7.21
N SER A 114 -26.99 11.02 -7.42
CA SER A 114 -26.13 9.83 -7.49
C SER A 114 -25.05 9.91 -8.59
N ARG A 115 -25.35 10.50 -9.76
CA ARG A 115 -24.41 10.55 -10.89
C ARG A 115 -23.14 11.34 -10.59
N SER A 116 -23.25 12.52 -9.99
CA SER A 116 -22.08 13.35 -9.65
C SER A 116 -21.31 12.77 -8.49
N VAL A 117 -21.99 12.23 -7.49
CA VAL A 117 -21.38 11.59 -6.32
C VAL A 117 -20.63 10.32 -6.73
N LEU A 118 -21.23 9.47 -7.59
CA LEU A 118 -20.56 8.28 -8.14
C LEU A 118 -19.31 8.65 -8.96
N ARG A 119 -19.40 9.73 -9.76
CA ARG A 119 -18.27 10.19 -10.56
C ARG A 119 -17.12 10.72 -9.68
N LEU A 120 -17.44 11.43 -8.62
CA LEU A 120 -16.45 11.84 -7.61
C LEU A 120 -15.89 10.64 -6.85
N HIS A 121 -16.72 9.68 -6.45
CA HIS A 121 -16.30 8.46 -5.79
C HIS A 121 -15.34 7.63 -6.67
N ALA A 122 -15.64 7.46 -7.97
CA ALA A 122 -14.75 6.81 -8.92
C ALA A 122 -13.38 7.50 -9.08
N TYR A 123 -13.35 8.84 -8.95
CA TYR A 123 -12.09 9.58 -8.88
C TYR A 123 -11.34 9.28 -7.57
N LEU A 124 -12.03 9.27 -6.43
CA LEU A 124 -11.44 9.01 -5.11
C LEU A 124 -10.93 7.58 -4.94
N GLN A 125 -11.44 6.61 -5.69
CA GLN A 125 -10.89 5.25 -5.76
C GLN A 125 -9.46 5.24 -6.32
N LYS A 126 -9.10 6.24 -7.16
CA LYS A 126 -7.75 6.39 -7.73
C LYS A 126 -6.88 7.37 -6.93
N GLN A 127 -7.51 8.31 -6.27
CA GLN A 127 -6.86 9.39 -5.51
C GLN A 127 -7.53 9.53 -4.15
N SER A 128 -7.11 8.71 -3.18
CA SER A 128 -7.74 8.56 -1.85
C SER A 128 -7.78 9.85 -1.02
N VAL A 129 -6.94 10.82 -1.34
CA VAL A 129 -6.90 12.16 -0.71
C VAL A 129 -6.90 13.22 -1.82
N SER A 130 -7.80 14.19 -1.75
CA SER A 130 -7.90 15.23 -2.77
C SER A 130 -8.49 16.54 -2.24
N ASP A 131 -8.04 17.66 -2.80
CA ASP A 131 -8.72 18.94 -2.68
C ASP A 131 -9.80 19.12 -3.76
N THR A 132 -10.63 20.17 -3.62
CA THR A 132 -11.70 20.48 -4.58
C THR A 132 -11.19 20.80 -5.98
N GLY A 133 -10.01 21.44 -6.11
CA GLY A 133 -9.43 21.80 -7.41
C GLY A 133 -8.95 20.59 -8.21
N ASN A 134 -8.23 19.68 -7.54
CA ASN A 134 -7.80 18.41 -8.14
C ASN A 134 -9.00 17.52 -8.45
N ALA A 135 -10.01 17.50 -7.58
CA ALA A 135 -11.24 16.74 -7.81
C ALA A 135 -12.02 17.25 -9.03
N VAL A 136 -12.07 18.57 -9.28
CA VAL A 136 -12.65 19.15 -10.52
C VAL A 136 -11.91 18.61 -11.75
N LYS A 137 -10.59 18.70 -11.75
CA LYS A 137 -9.76 18.23 -12.87
C LYS A 137 -9.90 16.72 -13.11
N GLY A 138 -9.86 15.93 -12.04
CA GLY A 138 -9.86 14.47 -12.13
C GLY A 138 -11.23 13.86 -12.37
N SER A 139 -12.31 14.46 -11.84
CA SER A 139 -13.67 13.98 -12.04
C SER A 139 -14.34 14.58 -13.30
N GLY A 140 -13.86 15.74 -13.82
CA GLY A 140 -14.48 16.49 -14.89
C GLY A 140 -15.84 17.08 -14.52
N LEU A 141 -16.09 17.30 -13.23
CA LEU A 141 -17.27 17.98 -12.70
C LEU A 141 -16.97 19.46 -12.51
N THR A 142 -18.01 20.31 -12.46
CA THR A 142 -17.84 21.73 -12.10
C THR A 142 -17.57 21.90 -10.61
N LEU A 143 -16.93 23.00 -10.21
CA LEU A 143 -16.58 23.25 -8.81
C LEU A 143 -17.80 23.21 -7.85
N PRO A 144 -18.94 23.85 -8.15
CA PRO A 144 -20.12 23.75 -7.30
C PRO A 144 -20.64 22.31 -7.15
N THR A 145 -20.54 21.51 -8.23
CA THR A 145 -20.95 20.11 -8.22
C THR A 145 -20.01 19.25 -7.38
N VAL A 146 -18.69 19.50 -7.46
CA VAL A 146 -17.69 18.81 -6.63
C VAL A 146 -17.90 19.11 -5.15
N ILE A 147 -18.15 20.38 -4.79
CA ILE A 147 -18.40 20.77 -3.39
C ILE A 147 -19.61 20.01 -2.84
N ARG A 148 -20.75 20.05 -3.53
CA ARG A 148 -21.97 19.33 -3.13
C ARG A 148 -21.76 17.81 -3.06
N ALA A 149 -20.97 17.26 -3.97
CA ALA A 149 -20.68 15.83 -3.97
C ALA A 149 -19.76 15.43 -2.80
N PHE A 150 -18.80 16.26 -2.40
CA PHE A 150 -18.01 16.05 -1.18
C PHE A 150 -18.87 16.15 0.07
N GLU A 151 -19.73 17.15 0.19
CA GLU A 151 -20.66 17.29 1.32
C GLU A 151 -21.54 16.05 1.47
N GLU A 152 -22.04 15.51 0.36
CA GLU A 152 -22.84 14.28 0.39
C GLU A 152 -22.02 13.04 0.77
N LEU A 153 -20.80 12.89 0.25
CA LEU A 153 -19.90 11.80 0.63
C LEU A 153 -19.49 11.90 2.11
N GLU A 154 -19.31 13.09 2.64
CA GLU A 154 -19.00 13.35 4.04
C GLU A 154 -20.21 13.05 4.94
N ARG A 155 -21.41 13.47 4.55
CA ARG A 155 -22.68 13.13 5.24
C ARG A 155 -22.90 11.63 5.34
N LEU A 156 -22.46 10.87 4.32
CA LEU A 156 -22.53 9.40 4.30
C LEU A 156 -21.37 8.72 5.05
N GLY A 157 -20.41 9.50 5.58
CA GLY A 157 -19.24 8.98 6.29
C GLY A 157 -18.19 8.33 5.40
N LEU A 158 -18.23 8.54 4.07
CA LEU A 158 -17.29 7.96 3.12
C LEU A 158 -15.99 8.75 3.04
N VAL A 159 -16.07 10.05 3.18
CA VAL A 159 -14.90 10.93 3.24
C VAL A 159 -14.93 11.77 4.50
N ARG A 160 -13.80 12.34 4.86
CA ARG A 160 -13.64 13.29 5.95
C ARG A 160 -12.79 14.46 5.47
N GLU A 161 -13.23 15.68 5.78
CA GLU A 161 -12.40 16.86 5.65
C GLU A 161 -11.30 16.82 6.75
N THR A 162 -10.04 17.08 6.37
CA THR A 162 -8.88 16.84 7.26
C THR A 162 -8.13 18.11 7.66
N THR A 163 -8.42 19.24 7.02
CA THR A 163 -7.63 20.48 7.20
C THR A 163 -8.26 21.54 8.09
N GLY A 164 -9.59 21.50 8.27
CA GLY A 164 -10.35 22.53 8.99
C GLY A 164 -10.30 23.92 8.32
N ARG A 165 -9.92 24.00 7.03
CA ARG A 165 -9.73 25.26 6.31
C ARG A 165 -11.01 25.69 5.59
N GLU A 166 -11.25 26.98 5.49
CA GLU A 166 -12.36 27.50 4.66
C GLU A 166 -12.10 27.30 3.16
N ARG A 167 -10.83 27.42 2.73
CA ARG A 167 -10.41 27.27 1.33
C ARG A 167 -9.39 26.13 1.18
N LYS A 168 -9.38 25.50 0.00
CA LYS A 168 -8.49 24.36 -0.31
C LYS A 168 -8.64 23.21 0.70
N ARG A 169 -9.89 22.93 1.08
CA ARG A 169 -10.22 21.79 1.94
C ARG A 169 -9.70 20.50 1.33
N LEU A 170 -9.08 19.68 2.16
CA LEU A 170 -8.57 18.37 1.77
C LEU A 170 -9.51 17.30 2.31
N TYR A 171 -9.99 16.44 1.43
CA TYR A 171 -10.88 15.34 1.77
C TYR A 171 -10.14 14.02 1.64
N ALA A 172 -10.27 13.16 2.64
CA ALA A 172 -9.67 11.84 2.69
C ALA A 172 -10.74 10.73 2.69
N TYR A 173 -10.56 9.71 1.87
CA TYR A 173 -11.39 8.52 1.87
C TYR A 173 -10.91 7.58 3.00
N VAL A 174 -11.46 7.80 4.20
CA VAL A 174 -10.93 7.27 5.46
C VAL A 174 -10.84 5.75 5.47
N ALA A 175 -11.94 5.04 5.19
CA ALA A 175 -11.95 3.58 5.21
C ALA A 175 -11.00 2.96 4.18
N TYR A 176 -10.79 3.62 3.03
CA TYR A 176 -9.81 3.18 2.04
C TYR A 176 -8.38 3.35 2.54
N LEU A 177 -8.07 4.52 3.14
CA LEU A 177 -6.75 4.77 3.74
C LEU A 177 -6.44 3.83 4.90
N GLU A 178 -7.43 3.50 5.73
CA GLU A 178 -7.28 2.53 6.81
C GLU A 178 -6.91 1.15 6.26
N LEU A 179 -7.56 0.69 5.17
CA LEU A 179 -7.21 -0.57 4.51
C LEU A 179 -5.80 -0.54 3.91
N LEU A 180 -5.39 0.58 3.29
CA LEU A 180 -4.03 0.73 2.74
C LEU A 180 -2.96 0.75 3.82
N ASN A 181 -3.28 1.29 5.00
CA ASN A 181 -2.35 1.40 6.11
C ASN A 181 -2.31 0.14 7.00
N GLN A 182 -3.20 -0.84 6.81
CA GLN A 182 -3.13 -2.09 7.54
C GLN A 182 -1.78 -2.77 7.34
N GLY A 183 -1.05 -2.99 8.42
CA GLY A 183 0.27 -3.61 8.42
C GLY A 183 1.43 -2.67 8.06
N THR A 184 1.19 -1.35 7.90
CA THR A 184 2.28 -0.35 7.75
C THR A 184 2.53 0.43 9.03
N GLU A 185 1.80 0.15 10.10
CA GLU A 185 1.95 0.81 11.38
C GLU A 185 3.37 0.64 11.93
N PRO A 186 3.96 1.70 12.54
CA PRO A 186 5.22 1.55 13.25
C PRO A 186 5.05 0.49 14.34
N LEU A 187 5.87 -0.56 14.32
CA LEU A 187 5.93 -1.48 15.45
C LEU A 187 6.28 -0.63 16.68
N LYS A 188 5.47 -0.70 17.72
CA LYS A 188 5.82 -0.14 19.02
C LYS A 188 7.06 -0.88 19.50
N ASP A 189 8.14 -0.15 19.75
CA ASP A 189 9.39 -0.65 20.32
C ASP A 189 9.13 -1.27 21.70
#